data_90009a7f35070950d1bb809783a3d3ca
#
_entry.id   90009a7f35070950d1bb809783a3d3ca
#
_cell.length_a   1.000
_cell.length_b   1.000
_cell.length_c   1.000
_cell.angle_alpha   90.00
_cell.angle_beta   90.00
_cell.angle_gamma   90.00
#
_symmetry.space_group_name_H-M   'P 1'
#
loop_
_entity.id
_entity.type
_entity.pdbx_description
1 polymer ?
#
loop_
_entity_poly.entity_id
_entity_poly.type
_entity_poly.pdbx_seq_one_letter_code
_entity_poly.pdbx_strand_id
1 'polypeptide(L)'
;YLDAKAALFTPERARTAVICVDSTWGQQLAGSVDIPTVTVGHRGSSDAQWLWESVLSDQGMTTLRVDGPAGESITVDVPLSGDHMLANTALAVVMVVNSGVSPADFAVMGPGTAGIPVFIPGRMEKVSGARGPQVYVDAGRSADAYEHTLSTLREQTAGQLIMVCGTSGNRDATKRPIMGATAARLADVVIVTDDDPRREDPDAIRQGLLEGATSVPGAQVHEIPDPSEAIRLAVSLARDGDTILWTGPGSQDYRDIGGVKVPYSARSEARHALTDAGWGQQ
;
A
#
# COMPACT_ATOMS: atom_id res chain seq x y z
N TYR A 1 -17.80 10.81 2.68
CA TYR A 1 -16.92 9.66 2.96
C TYR A 1 -16.65 9.51 4.48
N LEU A 2 -16.26 10.60 5.17
CA LEU A 2 -16.03 10.60 6.61
C LEU A 2 -17.29 10.19 7.38
N ASP A 3 -18.45 10.75 7.05
CA ASP A 3 -19.74 10.44 7.70
C ASP A 3 -20.12 8.97 7.55
N ALA A 4 -19.85 8.38 6.38
CA ALA A 4 -20.08 6.95 6.14
C ALA A 4 -19.16 6.06 7.01
N LYS A 5 -17.94 6.50 7.29
CA LYS A 5 -17.02 5.82 8.22
C LYS A 5 -17.46 6.02 9.67
N ALA A 6 -17.82 7.25 10.04
CA ALA A 6 -18.30 7.59 11.39
C ALA A 6 -19.53 6.78 11.80
N ALA A 7 -20.39 6.43 10.85
CA ALA A 7 -21.57 5.61 11.09
C ALA A 7 -21.28 4.20 11.67
N LEU A 8 -20.04 3.73 11.65
CA LEU A 8 -19.64 2.49 12.32
C LEU A 8 -19.53 2.68 13.85
N PHE A 9 -19.18 3.88 14.29
CA PHE A 9 -18.85 4.18 15.70
C PHE A 9 -20.05 4.75 16.46
N THR A 10 -21.14 3.99 16.47
CA THR A 10 -22.35 4.31 17.23
C THR A 10 -22.62 3.23 18.29
N PRO A 11 -23.31 3.54 19.38
CA PRO A 11 -23.61 2.56 20.45
C PRO A 11 -24.31 1.29 19.98
N GLU A 12 -25.07 1.38 18.88
CA GLU A 12 -25.79 0.24 18.28
C GLU A 12 -24.85 -0.71 17.52
N ARG A 13 -23.67 -0.24 17.11
CA ARG A 13 -22.75 -0.98 16.22
C ARG A 13 -21.44 -1.36 16.88
N ALA A 14 -20.95 -0.53 17.81
CA ALA A 14 -19.67 -0.76 18.45
C ALA A 14 -19.70 -0.36 19.93
N ARG A 15 -19.00 -1.13 20.76
CA ARG A 15 -18.85 -0.83 22.18
C ARG A 15 -17.66 0.08 22.47
N THR A 16 -16.65 0.04 21.62
CA THR A 16 -15.41 0.81 21.75
C THR A 16 -14.88 1.12 20.35
N ALA A 17 -14.35 2.30 20.19
CA ALA A 17 -13.61 2.69 18.98
C ALA A 17 -12.11 2.64 19.25
N VAL A 18 -11.32 2.21 18.25
CA VAL A 18 -9.87 2.39 18.21
C VAL A 18 -9.57 3.20 16.95
N ILE A 19 -9.03 4.39 17.09
CA ILE A 19 -8.91 5.38 16.01
C ILE A 19 -7.46 5.85 15.89
N CYS A 20 -6.89 5.76 14.69
CA CYS A 20 -5.60 6.36 14.37
C CYS A 20 -5.77 7.89 14.22
N VAL A 21 -4.97 8.66 14.97
CA VAL A 21 -5.05 10.13 15.02
C VAL A 21 -3.84 10.83 14.41
N ASP A 22 -3.09 10.13 13.56
CA ASP A 22 -1.95 10.70 12.82
C ASP A 22 -2.39 11.67 11.72
N SER A 23 -3.67 11.70 11.38
CA SER A 23 -4.24 12.66 10.43
C SER A 23 -5.32 13.54 11.09
N THR A 24 -5.53 14.72 10.51
CA THR A 24 -6.61 15.63 10.94
C THR A 24 -8.00 14.98 10.86
N TRP A 25 -8.22 14.08 9.89
CA TRP A 25 -9.47 13.33 9.75
C TRP A 25 -9.66 12.31 10.88
N GLY A 26 -8.60 11.63 11.30
CA GLY A 26 -8.63 10.73 12.45
C GLY A 26 -8.90 11.48 13.75
N GLN A 27 -8.28 12.65 13.95
CA GLN A 27 -8.51 13.52 15.10
C GLN A 27 -9.96 14.02 15.14
N GLN A 28 -10.49 14.48 13.99
CA GLN A 28 -11.88 14.91 13.87
C GLN A 28 -12.84 13.76 14.17
N LEU A 29 -12.60 12.57 13.65
CA LEU A 29 -13.41 11.39 13.91
C LEU A 29 -13.40 11.04 15.40
N ALA A 30 -12.21 10.97 16.02
CA ALA A 30 -12.08 10.66 17.45
C ALA A 30 -12.82 11.66 18.34
N GLY A 31 -12.84 12.95 17.96
CA GLY A 31 -13.58 13.98 18.69
C GLY A 31 -15.09 14.00 18.45
N SER A 32 -15.61 13.27 17.46
CA SER A 32 -17.03 13.24 17.08
C SER A 32 -17.77 11.95 17.46
N VAL A 33 -17.08 10.98 18.02
CA VAL A 33 -17.61 9.65 18.34
C VAL A 33 -18.15 9.62 19.77
N ASP A 34 -19.39 9.13 19.97
CA ASP A 34 -20.10 9.10 21.26
C ASP A 34 -19.92 7.78 22.05
N ILE A 35 -18.95 6.94 21.65
CA ILE A 35 -18.61 5.69 22.37
C ILE A 35 -17.19 5.78 22.95
N PRO A 36 -16.85 4.96 23.96
CA PRO A 36 -15.48 4.91 24.50
C PRO A 36 -14.45 4.77 23.38
N THR A 37 -13.52 5.72 23.30
CA THR A 37 -12.57 5.81 22.20
C THR A 37 -11.15 5.69 22.73
N VAL A 38 -10.38 4.81 22.09
CA VAL A 38 -8.94 4.64 22.27
C VAL A 38 -8.23 5.22 21.06
N THR A 39 -7.30 6.12 21.29
CA THR A 39 -6.52 6.76 20.22
C THR A 39 -5.14 6.14 20.07
N VAL A 40 -4.72 5.98 18.82
CA VAL A 40 -3.40 5.44 18.43
C VAL A 40 -2.70 6.43 17.51
N GLY A 41 -1.45 6.74 17.75
CA GLY A 41 -0.71 7.69 16.92
C GLY A 41 0.80 7.49 16.97
N HIS A 42 1.49 8.09 16.00
CA HIS A 42 2.95 8.05 15.93
C HIS A 42 3.58 8.87 17.05
N ARG A 43 4.63 8.34 17.67
CA ARG A 43 5.38 9.01 18.73
C ARG A 43 6.01 10.30 18.20
N GLY A 44 5.75 11.40 18.89
CA GLY A 44 6.27 12.72 18.54
C GLY A 44 5.42 13.52 17.56
N SER A 45 4.35 12.95 16.98
CA SER A 45 3.44 13.66 16.09
C SER A 45 1.99 13.73 16.58
N SER A 46 1.63 13.01 17.66
CA SER A 46 0.28 12.99 18.21
C SER A 46 0.26 12.87 19.74
N ASP A 47 -0.84 13.37 20.34
CA ASP A 47 -1.18 13.19 21.77
C ASP A 47 -2.08 11.96 21.98
N ALA A 48 -1.83 10.89 21.22
CA ALA A 48 -2.62 9.67 21.32
C ALA A 48 -2.36 8.93 22.64
N GLN A 49 -3.37 8.17 23.09
CA GLN A 49 -3.25 7.32 24.29
C GLN A 49 -2.23 6.18 24.09
N TRP A 50 -2.20 5.61 22.89
CA TRP A 50 -1.23 4.62 22.49
C TRP A 50 -0.29 5.21 21.44
N LEU A 51 1.01 5.12 21.68
CA LEU A 51 2.03 5.68 20.82
C LEU A 51 2.84 4.58 20.16
N TRP A 52 2.94 4.63 18.84
CA TRP A 52 3.77 3.71 18.08
C TRP A 52 5.01 4.39 17.50
N GLU A 53 6.07 3.62 17.36
CA GLU A 53 7.29 4.00 16.66
C GLU A 53 7.90 2.79 15.98
N SER A 54 8.64 2.99 14.91
CA SER A 54 9.39 1.94 14.24
C SER A 54 10.88 2.02 14.61
N VAL A 55 11.46 0.87 14.84
CA VAL A 55 12.90 0.70 14.98
C VAL A 55 13.34 -0.25 13.88
N LEU A 56 14.33 0.15 13.08
CA LEU A 56 14.84 -0.71 12.00
C LEU A 56 15.44 -1.98 12.61
N SER A 57 14.99 -3.12 12.11
CA SER A 57 15.61 -4.41 12.41
C SER A 57 16.52 -4.85 11.27
N ASP A 58 17.56 -5.61 11.60
CA ASP A 58 18.36 -6.32 10.61
C ASP A 58 17.51 -7.39 9.90
N GLN A 59 17.73 -7.64 8.62
CA GLN A 59 17.12 -8.73 7.83
C GLN A 59 15.76 -8.44 7.18
N GLY A 60 15.39 -7.18 6.91
CA GLY A 60 14.15 -6.86 6.18
C GLY A 60 12.86 -7.00 6.99
N MET A 61 13.00 -7.12 8.31
CA MET A 61 11.90 -7.00 9.27
C MET A 61 11.91 -5.59 9.85
N THR A 62 10.76 -5.07 10.23
CA THR A 62 10.65 -3.84 11.00
C THR A 62 10.17 -4.17 12.40
N THR A 63 10.90 -3.71 13.41
CA THR A 63 10.46 -3.78 14.79
C THR A 63 9.53 -2.62 15.08
N LEU A 64 8.28 -2.92 15.40
CA LEU A 64 7.27 -1.96 15.81
C LEU A 64 7.15 -1.98 17.34
N ARG A 65 7.27 -0.82 17.96
CA ARG A 65 7.00 -0.61 19.39
C ARG A 65 5.70 0.17 19.55
N VAL A 66 4.86 -0.29 20.49
CA VAL A 66 3.58 0.33 20.82
C VAL A 66 3.47 0.46 22.33
N ASP A 67 3.47 1.69 22.83
CA ASP A 67 3.42 2.00 24.26
C ASP A 67 2.02 2.53 24.65
N GLY A 68 1.48 1.99 25.72
CA GLY A 68 0.15 2.31 26.24
C GLY A 68 0.15 3.22 27.47
N PRO A 69 -1.05 3.74 27.85
CA PRO A 69 -1.20 4.75 28.90
C PRO A 69 -0.95 4.24 30.33
N ALA A 70 -1.07 2.93 30.57
CA ALA A 70 -0.83 2.34 31.89
C ALA A 70 0.59 1.75 32.03
N GLY A 71 1.51 2.11 31.13
CA GLY A 71 2.89 1.63 31.12
C GLY A 71 3.10 0.35 30.35
N GLU A 72 2.12 -0.05 29.56
CA GLU A 72 2.28 -1.16 28.60
C GLU A 72 3.33 -0.80 27.56
N SER A 73 4.16 -1.78 27.21
CA SER A 73 5.11 -1.68 26.09
C SER A 73 5.11 -2.99 25.32
N ILE A 74 4.64 -2.94 24.10
CA ILE A 74 4.53 -4.09 23.19
C ILE A 74 5.52 -3.89 22.08
N THR A 75 6.36 -4.89 21.82
CA THR A 75 7.31 -4.87 20.70
C THR A 75 7.08 -6.10 19.84
N VAL A 76 6.87 -5.89 18.55
CA VAL A 76 6.64 -6.96 17.57
C VAL A 76 7.49 -6.74 16.32
N ASP A 77 7.98 -7.82 15.74
CA ASP A 77 8.63 -7.79 14.44
C ASP A 77 7.64 -8.09 13.34
N VAL A 78 7.64 -7.28 12.31
CA VAL A 78 6.72 -7.40 11.17
C VAL A 78 7.47 -7.32 9.84
N PRO A 79 7.15 -8.15 8.84
CA PRO A 79 7.72 -8.10 7.51
C PRO A 79 7.03 -7.02 6.66
N LEU A 80 6.84 -5.84 7.24
CA LEU A 80 6.15 -4.71 6.62
C LEU A 80 7.03 -3.47 6.70
N SER A 81 6.98 -2.64 5.66
CA SER A 81 7.68 -1.37 5.59
C SER A 81 6.72 -0.24 5.23
N GLY A 82 7.11 0.98 5.61
CA GLY A 82 6.31 2.19 5.39
C GLY A 82 5.34 2.49 6.54
N ASP A 83 5.32 3.76 6.94
CA ASP A 83 4.60 4.23 8.13
C ASP A 83 3.11 3.87 8.14
N HIS A 84 2.45 3.89 6.96
CA HIS A 84 1.03 3.55 6.86
C HIS A 84 0.75 2.07 7.21
N MET A 85 1.67 1.14 6.87
CA MET A 85 1.53 -0.27 7.22
C MET A 85 1.82 -0.49 8.70
N LEU A 86 2.80 0.23 9.25
CA LEU A 86 3.16 0.18 10.66
C LEU A 86 2.06 0.79 11.54
N ALA A 87 1.47 1.91 11.13
CA ALA A 87 0.29 2.49 11.80
C ALA A 87 -0.90 1.52 11.81
N ASN A 88 -1.18 0.84 10.68
CA ASN A 88 -2.22 -0.18 10.63
C ASN A 88 -1.92 -1.36 11.55
N THR A 89 -0.66 -1.77 11.66
CA THR A 89 -0.25 -2.84 12.58
C THR A 89 -0.39 -2.39 14.03
N ALA A 90 0.03 -1.19 14.38
CA ALA A 90 -0.15 -0.62 15.72
C ALA A 90 -1.64 -0.56 16.09
N LEU A 91 -2.49 -0.12 15.16
CA LEU A 91 -3.94 -0.10 15.35
C LEU A 91 -4.48 -1.51 15.62
N ALA A 92 -4.04 -2.51 14.85
CA ALA A 92 -4.45 -3.91 15.05
C ALA A 92 -3.99 -4.45 16.41
N VAL A 93 -2.75 -4.19 16.83
CA VAL A 93 -2.22 -4.58 18.15
C VAL A 93 -3.08 -3.99 19.26
N VAL A 94 -3.36 -2.69 19.19
CA VAL A 94 -4.20 -2.01 20.20
C VAL A 94 -5.63 -2.53 20.21
N MET A 95 -6.21 -2.84 19.05
CA MET A 95 -7.54 -3.48 18.97
C MET A 95 -7.55 -4.85 19.66
N VAL A 96 -6.52 -5.67 19.44
CA VAL A 96 -6.39 -7.00 20.06
C VAL A 96 -6.25 -6.87 21.59
N VAL A 97 -5.41 -5.94 22.08
CA VAL A 97 -5.29 -5.66 23.51
C VAL A 97 -6.63 -5.21 24.11
N ASN A 98 -7.32 -4.30 23.45
CA ASN A 98 -8.64 -3.83 23.91
C ASN A 98 -9.75 -4.91 23.81
N SER A 99 -9.50 -6.01 23.10
CA SER A 99 -10.37 -7.19 23.10
C SER A 99 -10.12 -8.13 24.29
N GLY A 100 -9.11 -7.86 25.13
CA GLY A 100 -8.81 -8.62 26.34
C GLY A 100 -7.56 -9.51 26.26
N VAL A 101 -6.79 -9.44 25.18
CA VAL A 101 -5.49 -10.13 25.09
C VAL A 101 -4.45 -9.36 25.90
N SER A 102 -3.65 -10.08 26.70
CA SER A 102 -2.62 -9.45 27.50
C SER A 102 -1.47 -8.89 26.64
N PRO A 103 -0.98 -7.68 26.91
CA PRO A 103 0.25 -7.17 26.26
C PRO A 103 1.44 -8.14 26.35
N ALA A 104 1.54 -8.92 27.42
CA ALA A 104 2.60 -9.91 27.59
C ALA A 104 2.55 -11.06 26.57
N ASP A 105 1.36 -11.36 26.03
CA ASP A 105 1.19 -12.44 25.04
C ASP A 105 1.85 -12.10 23.69
N PHE A 106 2.15 -10.83 23.44
CA PHE A 106 2.90 -10.40 22.25
C PHE A 106 4.41 -10.71 22.31
N ALA A 107 4.94 -11.09 23.46
CA ALA A 107 6.38 -11.38 23.61
C ALA A 107 6.85 -12.50 22.65
N VAL A 108 5.98 -13.41 22.25
CA VAL A 108 6.28 -14.48 21.29
C VAL A 108 6.43 -13.98 19.84
N MET A 109 6.10 -12.72 19.59
CA MET A 109 6.16 -12.05 18.28
C MET A 109 7.20 -10.92 18.24
N GLY A 110 7.98 -10.77 19.31
CA GLY A 110 8.98 -9.72 19.46
C GLY A 110 10.33 -10.06 18.83
N PRO A 111 11.32 -9.17 19.01
CA PRO A 111 12.66 -9.31 18.47
C PRO A 111 13.31 -10.66 18.81
N GLY A 112 13.90 -11.29 17.77
CA GLY A 112 14.54 -12.60 17.90
C GLY A 112 13.56 -13.79 17.82
N THR A 113 12.30 -13.56 17.53
CA THR A 113 11.30 -14.59 17.23
C THR A 113 10.97 -14.61 15.72
N ALA A 114 9.98 -15.41 15.32
CA ALA A 114 9.47 -15.40 13.95
C ALA A 114 8.67 -14.11 13.59
N GLY A 115 8.41 -13.25 14.58
CA GLY A 115 7.60 -12.06 14.43
C GLY A 115 6.11 -12.37 14.16
N ILE A 116 5.37 -11.36 13.73
CA ILE A 116 4.01 -11.56 13.24
C ILE A 116 4.11 -12.02 11.77
N PRO A 117 3.66 -13.22 11.42
CA PRO A 117 3.71 -13.71 10.04
C PRO A 117 2.63 -13.03 9.19
N VAL A 118 2.79 -11.73 8.95
CA VAL A 118 1.84 -10.95 8.15
C VAL A 118 2.15 -11.15 6.68
N PHE A 119 1.21 -11.74 5.97
CA PHE A 119 1.17 -11.72 4.52
C PHE A 119 -0.18 -11.17 4.07
N ILE A 120 -0.15 -10.00 3.45
CA ILE A 120 -1.36 -9.35 2.92
C ILE A 120 -1.26 -9.38 1.38
N PRO A 121 -1.97 -10.30 0.71
CA PRO A 121 -1.90 -10.41 -0.74
C PRO A 121 -2.18 -9.07 -1.43
N GLY A 122 -1.34 -8.71 -2.41
CA GLY A 122 -1.49 -7.48 -3.19
C GLY A 122 -1.34 -6.17 -2.41
N ARG A 123 -0.68 -6.22 -1.25
CA ARG A 123 -0.25 -5.04 -0.50
C ARG A 123 1.26 -5.07 -0.39
N MET A 124 1.93 -4.30 -1.24
CA MET A 124 3.39 -4.35 -1.39
C MET A 124 3.90 -5.79 -1.48
N GLU A 125 3.13 -6.66 -2.17
CA GLU A 125 3.48 -8.06 -2.34
C GLU A 125 4.69 -8.18 -3.27
N LYS A 126 5.83 -8.62 -2.74
CA LYS A 126 6.99 -8.94 -3.55
C LYS A 126 6.73 -10.22 -4.33
N VAL A 127 6.78 -10.14 -5.65
CA VAL A 127 6.54 -11.28 -6.55
C VAL A 127 7.80 -11.78 -7.26
N SER A 128 8.90 -11.02 -7.16
CA SER A 128 10.21 -11.39 -7.71
C SER A 128 10.99 -12.33 -6.79
N GLY A 129 11.94 -13.07 -7.36
CA GLY A 129 12.92 -13.87 -6.64
C GLY A 129 14.08 -13.05 -6.07
N ALA A 130 15.21 -13.74 -5.80
CA ALA A 130 16.42 -13.13 -5.25
C ALA A 130 17.30 -12.47 -6.35
N ARG A 131 17.10 -12.78 -7.61
CA ARG A 131 17.88 -12.27 -8.76
C ARG A 131 17.03 -11.37 -9.62
N GLY A 132 17.67 -10.39 -10.26
CA GLY A 132 17.03 -9.45 -11.17
C GLY A 132 16.31 -8.31 -10.44
N PRO A 133 15.40 -7.60 -11.15
CA PRO A 133 14.69 -6.47 -10.57
C PRO A 133 13.75 -6.91 -9.44
N GLN A 134 13.61 -6.05 -8.45
CA GLN A 134 12.58 -6.23 -7.43
C GLN A 134 11.21 -5.88 -8.03
N VAL A 135 10.23 -6.76 -7.90
CA VAL A 135 8.88 -6.51 -8.44
C VAL A 135 7.86 -6.62 -7.33
N TYR A 136 7.09 -5.55 -7.15
CA TYR A 136 6.04 -5.45 -6.14
C TYR A 136 4.69 -5.23 -6.80
N VAL A 137 3.65 -5.90 -6.28
CA VAL A 137 2.26 -5.67 -6.66
C VAL A 137 1.52 -5.05 -5.48
N ASP A 138 0.83 -3.94 -5.73
CA ASP A 138 0.13 -3.16 -4.72
C ASP A 138 -1.30 -2.80 -5.16
N ALA A 139 -2.16 -2.46 -4.20
CA ALA A 139 -3.55 -2.08 -4.43
C ALA A 139 -3.78 -0.57 -4.39
N GLY A 140 -2.73 0.26 -4.27
CA GLY A 140 -2.83 1.71 -4.19
C GLY A 140 -3.49 2.31 -5.43
N ARG A 141 -4.46 3.22 -5.21
CA ARG A 141 -5.24 3.91 -6.27
C ARG A 141 -5.51 5.37 -5.87
N SER A 142 -4.54 6.02 -5.24
CA SER A 142 -4.58 7.44 -4.90
C SER A 142 -3.19 8.05 -5.00
N ALA A 143 -3.12 9.38 -5.12
CA ALA A 143 -1.84 10.09 -5.16
C ALA A 143 -1.04 9.88 -3.87
N ASP A 144 -1.69 9.94 -2.71
CA ASP A 144 -1.05 9.68 -1.41
C ASP A 144 -0.46 8.27 -1.33
N ALA A 145 -1.20 7.24 -1.81
CA ALA A 145 -0.67 5.88 -1.86
C ALA A 145 0.56 5.78 -2.77
N TYR A 146 0.54 6.46 -3.92
CA TYR A 146 1.69 6.51 -4.82
C TYR A 146 2.89 7.17 -4.17
N GLU A 147 2.67 8.32 -3.52
CA GLU A 147 3.73 9.07 -2.85
C GLU A 147 4.40 8.23 -1.75
N HIS A 148 3.62 7.65 -0.86
CA HIS A 148 4.15 6.81 0.21
C HIS A 148 4.88 5.58 -0.31
N THR A 149 4.29 4.86 -1.27
CA THR A 149 4.87 3.61 -1.79
C THR A 149 6.13 3.87 -2.59
N LEU A 150 6.11 4.86 -3.50
CA LEU A 150 7.27 5.19 -4.33
C LEU A 150 8.42 5.77 -3.49
N SER A 151 8.14 6.62 -2.50
CA SER A 151 9.17 7.16 -1.59
C SER A 151 9.84 6.03 -0.80
N THR A 152 9.06 5.11 -0.24
CA THR A 152 9.60 3.95 0.48
C THR A 152 10.47 3.06 -0.44
N LEU A 153 10.00 2.79 -1.66
CA LEU A 153 10.77 1.99 -2.60
C LEU A 153 12.02 2.71 -3.10
N ARG A 154 11.96 4.03 -3.27
CA ARG A 154 13.12 4.83 -3.70
C ARG A 154 14.31 4.70 -2.77
N GLU A 155 14.06 4.68 -1.45
CA GLU A 155 15.11 4.51 -0.45
C GLU A 155 15.82 3.15 -0.53
N GLN A 156 15.12 2.13 -1.05
CA GLN A 156 15.61 0.76 -1.16
C GLN A 156 16.11 0.39 -2.56
N THR A 157 15.91 1.27 -3.55
CA THR A 157 16.22 1.00 -4.96
C THR A 157 17.56 1.63 -5.34
N ALA A 158 18.52 0.79 -5.71
CA ALA A 158 19.83 1.26 -6.16
C ALA A 158 19.81 1.81 -7.61
N GLY A 159 18.94 1.26 -8.45
CA GLY A 159 18.79 1.60 -9.87
C GLY A 159 17.55 2.42 -10.17
N GLN A 160 16.90 2.10 -11.27
CA GLN A 160 15.65 2.76 -11.70
C GLN A 160 14.44 2.25 -10.91
N LEU A 161 13.51 3.17 -10.65
CA LEU A 161 12.19 2.87 -10.13
C LEU A 161 11.17 3.01 -11.26
N ILE A 162 10.61 1.88 -11.70
CA ILE A 162 9.65 1.79 -12.80
C ILE A 162 8.27 1.57 -12.21
N MET A 163 7.29 2.38 -12.62
CA MET A 163 5.93 2.24 -12.15
C MET A 163 4.99 1.82 -13.27
N VAL A 164 4.28 0.71 -13.07
CA VAL A 164 3.12 0.32 -13.88
C VAL A 164 1.86 0.71 -13.12
N CYS A 165 0.99 1.53 -13.71
CA CYS A 165 -0.19 2.01 -13.02
C CYS A 165 -1.42 2.10 -13.93
N GLY A 166 -2.55 1.76 -13.33
CA GLY A 166 -3.88 1.96 -13.84
C GLY A 166 -4.83 2.40 -12.72
N THR A 167 -6.06 2.67 -13.05
CA THR A 167 -7.08 2.97 -12.04
C THR A 167 -8.46 2.50 -12.48
N SER A 168 -9.34 2.29 -11.51
CA SER A 168 -10.68 1.79 -11.78
C SER A 168 -11.60 2.87 -12.37
N GLY A 169 -12.42 2.47 -13.32
CA GLY A 169 -13.53 3.27 -13.85
C GLY A 169 -14.70 3.40 -12.87
N ASN A 170 -15.65 4.29 -13.19
CA ASN A 170 -16.79 4.63 -12.36
C ASN A 170 -16.39 5.05 -10.92
N ARG A 171 -15.29 5.76 -10.82
CA ARG A 171 -14.74 6.36 -9.61
C ARG A 171 -14.44 7.83 -9.86
N ASP A 172 -14.01 8.53 -8.82
CA ASP A 172 -13.59 9.91 -8.93
C ASP A 172 -12.50 10.08 -10.01
N ALA A 173 -12.86 10.74 -11.11
CA ALA A 173 -11.96 10.99 -12.24
C ALA A 173 -11.01 12.15 -11.97
N THR A 174 -11.35 13.08 -11.06
CA THR A 174 -10.55 14.29 -10.79
C THR A 174 -9.19 13.98 -10.18
N LYS A 175 -9.04 12.82 -9.58
CA LYS A 175 -7.76 12.37 -9.00
C LYS A 175 -6.76 11.85 -10.05
N ARG A 176 -7.20 11.50 -11.26
CA ARG A 176 -6.35 10.82 -12.27
C ARG A 176 -5.16 11.68 -12.69
N PRO A 177 -5.31 12.96 -13.05
CA PRO A 177 -4.16 13.80 -13.39
C PRO A 177 -3.19 13.95 -12.19
N ILE A 178 -3.72 14.06 -10.97
CA ILE A 178 -2.88 14.16 -9.78
C ILE A 178 -2.07 12.88 -9.56
N MET A 179 -2.70 11.71 -9.73
CA MET A 179 -2.03 10.40 -9.65
C MET A 179 -0.93 10.28 -10.70
N GLY A 180 -1.24 10.62 -11.96
CA GLY A 180 -0.27 10.59 -13.06
C GLY A 180 0.93 11.49 -12.81
N ALA A 181 0.71 12.73 -12.38
CA ALA A 181 1.77 13.66 -12.04
C ALA A 181 2.61 13.18 -10.83
N THR A 182 1.99 12.58 -9.83
CA THR A 182 2.71 12.01 -8.67
C THR A 182 3.59 10.84 -9.09
N ALA A 183 3.07 9.93 -9.92
CA ALA A 183 3.84 8.82 -10.47
C ALA A 183 5.08 9.34 -11.23
N ALA A 184 4.90 10.31 -12.12
CA ALA A 184 5.96 10.84 -12.96
C ALA A 184 7.01 11.69 -12.22
N ARG A 185 6.66 12.24 -11.05
CA ARG A 185 7.64 12.94 -10.20
C ARG A 185 8.53 11.99 -9.41
N LEU A 186 8.06 10.81 -9.08
CA LEU A 186 8.70 9.92 -8.11
C LEU A 186 9.29 8.65 -8.74
N ALA A 187 8.80 8.24 -9.91
CA ALA A 187 9.37 7.13 -10.67
C ALA A 187 10.21 7.63 -11.85
N ASP A 188 11.24 6.87 -12.22
CA ASP A 188 12.08 7.18 -13.38
C ASP A 188 11.35 6.86 -14.70
N VAL A 189 10.49 5.82 -14.68
CA VAL A 189 9.68 5.41 -15.84
C VAL A 189 8.26 5.14 -15.35
N VAL A 190 7.26 5.66 -16.07
CA VAL A 190 5.84 5.40 -15.82
C VAL A 190 5.22 4.70 -17.00
N ILE A 191 4.54 3.59 -16.76
CA ILE A 191 3.78 2.86 -17.77
C ILE A 191 2.31 2.89 -17.37
N VAL A 192 1.51 3.65 -18.11
CA VAL A 192 0.06 3.76 -17.90
C VAL A 192 -0.63 2.63 -18.64
N THR A 193 -1.47 1.88 -17.93
CA THR A 193 -2.18 0.71 -18.45
C THR A 193 -3.63 0.65 -17.95
N ASP A 194 -4.41 -0.30 -18.49
CA ASP A 194 -5.75 -0.58 -17.96
C ASP A 194 -5.67 -1.31 -16.60
N ASP A 195 -6.66 -1.03 -15.75
CA ASP A 195 -6.95 -1.79 -14.53
C ASP A 195 -8.37 -2.38 -14.64
N ASP A 196 -9.31 -1.95 -13.82
CA ASP A 196 -10.72 -2.31 -13.84
C ASP A 196 -11.54 -1.20 -14.54
N PRO A 197 -11.73 -1.17 -15.84
CA PRO A 197 -12.46 -0.08 -16.49
C PRO A 197 -13.95 -0.09 -16.13
N ARG A 198 -14.48 -1.22 -15.66
CA ARG A 198 -15.90 -1.38 -15.36
C ARG A 198 -16.75 -1.01 -16.57
N ARG A 199 -17.61 0.00 -16.47
CA ARG A 199 -18.48 0.47 -17.57
C ARG A 199 -18.02 1.80 -18.17
N GLU A 200 -16.83 2.28 -17.76
CA GLU A 200 -16.22 3.49 -18.30
C GLU A 200 -15.28 3.13 -19.45
N ASP A 201 -15.12 4.07 -20.38
CA ASP A 201 -14.17 3.92 -21.48
C ASP A 201 -12.73 3.83 -20.94
N PRO A 202 -12.00 2.72 -21.16
CA PRO A 202 -10.64 2.56 -20.68
C PRO A 202 -9.68 3.61 -21.24
N ASP A 203 -9.89 4.07 -22.48
CA ASP A 203 -9.07 5.12 -23.08
C ASP A 203 -9.20 6.43 -22.29
N ALA A 204 -10.43 6.82 -21.92
CA ALA A 204 -10.66 8.02 -21.13
C ALA A 204 -10.01 7.92 -19.72
N ILE A 205 -9.94 6.73 -19.14
CA ILE A 205 -9.28 6.51 -17.85
C ILE A 205 -7.76 6.72 -18.00
N ARG A 206 -7.13 6.10 -19.02
CA ARG A 206 -5.70 6.24 -19.28
C ARG A 206 -5.35 7.69 -19.62
N GLN A 207 -6.13 8.36 -20.46
CA GLN A 207 -5.89 9.76 -20.81
C GLN A 207 -5.87 10.66 -19.57
N GLY A 208 -6.75 10.44 -18.60
CA GLY A 208 -6.72 11.19 -17.35
C GLY A 208 -5.41 11.00 -16.53
N LEU A 209 -4.82 9.81 -16.55
CA LEU A 209 -3.51 9.58 -15.92
C LEU A 209 -2.37 10.20 -16.75
N LEU A 210 -2.43 10.06 -18.08
CA LEU A 210 -1.42 10.57 -19.00
C LEU A 210 -1.35 12.10 -18.99
N GLU A 211 -2.49 12.79 -18.88
CA GLU A 211 -2.53 14.25 -18.72
C GLU A 211 -1.63 14.72 -17.58
N GLY A 212 -1.73 14.07 -16.43
CA GLY A 212 -0.86 14.38 -15.30
C GLY A 212 0.58 13.95 -15.50
N ALA A 213 0.81 12.72 -15.94
CA ALA A 213 2.15 12.17 -16.08
C ALA A 213 3.00 12.94 -17.10
N THR A 214 2.43 13.30 -18.25
CA THR A 214 3.13 14.04 -19.31
C THR A 214 3.30 15.53 -19.00
N SER A 215 2.59 16.06 -18.02
CA SER A 215 2.77 17.45 -17.55
C SER A 215 4.08 17.64 -16.77
N VAL A 216 4.73 16.55 -16.33
CA VAL A 216 5.98 16.61 -15.56
C VAL A 216 7.17 16.67 -16.54
N PRO A 217 7.98 17.74 -16.52
CA PRO A 217 9.10 17.90 -17.44
C PRO A 217 10.14 16.77 -17.28
N GLY A 218 10.53 16.17 -18.40
CA GLY A 218 11.54 15.11 -18.44
C GLY A 218 11.05 13.72 -18.03
N ALA A 219 9.78 13.55 -17.69
CA ALA A 219 9.22 12.27 -17.34
C ALA A 219 9.23 11.29 -18.52
N GLN A 220 9.69 10.08 -18.28
CA GLN A 220 9.62 8.99 -19.26
C GLN A 220 8.29 8.25 -19.07
N VAL A 221 7.34 8.47 -19.99
CA VAL A 221 5.97 7.95 -19.90
C VAL A 221 5.66 7.07 -21.12
N HIS A 222 5.09 5.90 -20.86
CA HIS A 222 4.57 4.99 -21.87
C HIS A 222 3.08 4.74 -21.65
N GLU A 223 2.34 4.56 -22.74
CA GLU A 223 0.97 4.08 -22.71
C GLU A 223 0.91 2.68 -23.32
N ILE A 224 0.52 1.69 -22.53
CA ILE A 224 0.35 0.30 -22.94
C ILE A 224 -1.00 -0.18 -22.42
N PRO A 225 -2.06 -0.23 -23.25
CA PRO A 225 -3.42 -0.59 -22.81
C PRO A 225 -3.51 -1.97 -22.16
N ASP A 226 -2.87 -2.98 -22.74
CA ASP A 226 -2.86 -4.32 -22.19
C ASP A 226 -1.92 -4.42 -20.97
N PRO A 227 -2.44 -4.74 -19.76
CA PRO A 227 -1.62 -4.78 -18.55
C PRO A 227 -0.60 -5.94 -18.53
N SER A 228 -0.82 -7.02 -19.29
CA SER A 228 0.17 -8.08 -19.41
C SER A 228 1.35 -7.64 -20.30
N GLU A 229 1.09 -6.85 -21.34
CA GLU A 229 2.14 -6.23 -22.15
C GLU A 229 2.85 -5.11 -21.38
N ALA A 230 2.13 -4.34 -20.55
CA ALA A 230 2.70 -3.29 -19.72
C ALA A 230 3.74 -3.84 -18.74
N ILE A 231 3.44 -4.94 -18.04
CA ILE A 231 4.41 -5.54 -17.11
C ILE A 231 5.57 -6.19 -17.85
N ARG A 232 5.37 -6.78 -19.04
CA ARG A 232 6.47 -7.29 -19.89
C ARG A 232 7.40 -6.17 -20.32
N LEU A 233 6.85 -5.01 -20.72
CA LEU A 233 7.66 -3.84 -21.03
C LEU A 233 8.47 -3.40 -19.81
N ALA A 234 7.83 -3.26 -18.63
CA ALA A 234 8.52 -2.88 -17.40
C ALA A 234 9.70 -3.80 -17.09
N VAL A 235 9.49 -5.12 -17.18
CA VAL A 235 10.54 -6.12 -16.94
C VAL A 235 11.64 -6.06 -18.02
N SER A 236 11.30 -5.78 -19.27
CA SER A 236 12.28 -5.65 -20.35
C SER A 236 13.19 -4.42 -20.22
N LEU A 237 12.69 -3.35 -19.63
CA LEU A 237 13.44 -2.12 -19.35
C LEU A 237 14.34 -2.26 -18.13
N ALA A 238 13.95 -3.11 -17.17
CA ALA A 238 14.61 -3.24 -15.89
C ALA A 238 15.88 -4.09 -15.94
N ARG A 239 16.78 -3.80 -15.00
CA ARG A 239 18.05 -4.51 -14.76
C ARG A 239 18.11 -4.97 -13.30
N ASP A 240 19.16 -5.71 -12.99
CA ASP A 240 19.47 -6.03 -11.58
C ASP A 240 19.72 -4.74 -10.79
N GLY A 241 19.13 -4.64 -9.61
CA GLY A 241 19.15 -3.42 -8.78
C GLY A 241 18.01 -2.42 -9.06
N ASP A 242 17.22 -2.62 -10.12
CA ASP A 242 16.02 -1.84 -10.37
C ASP A 242 14.82 -2.36 -9.58
N THR A 243 13.82 -1.50 -9.42
CA THR A 243 12.55 -1.86 -8.78
C THR A 243 11.37 -1.54 -9.70
N ILE A 244 10.45 -2.48 -9.81
CA ILE A 244 9.17 -2.30 -10.51
C ILE A 244 8.05 -2.31 -9.47
N LEU A 245 7.23 -1.26 -9.47
CA LEU A 245 5.98 -1.20 -8.72
C LEU A 245 4.80 -1.31 -9.68
N TRP A 246 4.00 -2.36 -9.55
CA TRP A 246 2.72 -2.45 -10.24
C TRP A 246 1.59 -2.17 -9.27
N THR A 247 0.96 -1.02 -9.38
CA THR A 247 -0.09 -0.57 -8.48
C THR A 247 -1.46 -0.53 -9.17
N GLY A 248 -2.49 -0.80 -8.39
CA GLY A 248 -3.89 -0.88 -8.82
C GLY A 248 -4.51 -2.26 -8.57
N PRO A 249 -4.04 -3.34 -9.21
CA PRO A 249 -4.73 -4.63 -9.17
C PRO A 249 -4.75 -5.29 -7.78
N GLY A 250 -3.71 -5.08 -6.97
CA GLY A 250 -3.65 -5.68 -5.63
C GLY A 250 -3.79 -7.21 -5.65
N SER A 251 -4.66 -7.73 -4.79
CA SER A 251 -4.89 -9.19 -4.65
C SER A 251 -5.98 -9.73 -5.56
N GLN A 252 -6.59 -8.91 -6.42
CA GLN A 252 -7.67 -9.37 -7.28
C GLN A 252 -7.16 -10.38 -8.32
N ASP A 253 -7.93 -11.44 -8.52
CA ASP A 253 -7.68 -12.46 -9.56
C ASP A 253 -8.70 -12.34 -10.71
N TYR A 254 -9.23 -11.14 -10.93
CA TYR A 254 -10.09 -10.80 -12.04
C TYR A 254 -9.96 -9.31 -12.39
N ARG A 255 -10.38 -8.94 -13.59
CA ARG A 255 -10.66 -7.56 -14.01
C ARG A 255 -12.16 -7.39 -14.27
N ASP A 256 -12.72 -6.26 -13.87
CA ASP A 256 -14.11 -5.89 -14.17
C ASP A 256 -14.16 -5.11 -15.49
N ILE A 257 -14.59 -5.78 -16.55
CA ILE A 257 -14.70 -5.21 -17.91
C ILE A 257 -16.17 -5.22 -18.31
N GLY A 258 -16.76 -4.04 -18.46
CA GLY A 258 -18.17 -3.90 -18.82
C GLY A 258 -19.16 -4.43 -17.75
N GLY A 259 -18.71 -4.62 -16.51
CA GLY A 259 -19.48 -5.24 -15.44
C GLY A 259 -19.35 -6.78 -15.39
N VAL A 260 -18.47 -7.35 -16.21
CA VAL A 260 -18.15 -8.78 -16.22
C VAL A 260 -16.78 -9.01 -15.59
N LYS A 261 -16.70 -9.92 -14.62
CA LYS A 261 -15.44 -10.33 -14.01
C LYS A 261 -14.71 -11.32 -14.92
N VAL A 262 -13.63 -10.87 -15.53
CA VAL A 262 -12.77 -11.68 -16.39
C VAL A 262 -11.58 -12.15 -15.55
N PRO A 263 -11.26 -13.46 -15.50
CA PRO A 263 -10.09 -13.96 -14.76
C PRO A 263 -8.80 -13.28 -15.20
N TYR A 264 -8.05 -12.77 -14.22
CA TYR A 264 -6.78 -12.09 -14.45
C TYR A 264 -6.04 -11.93 -13.12
N SER A 265 -4.76 -12.26 -13.08
CA SER A 265 -3.95 -12.09 -11.87
C SER A 265 -2.66 -11.33 -12.20
N ALA A 266 -2.56 -10.07 -11.78
CA ALA A 266 -1.37 -9.25 -11.98
C ALA A 266 -0.11 -9.91 -11.36
N ARG A 267 -0.27 -10.57 -10.21
CA ARG A 267 0.81 -11.29 -9.54
C ARG A 267 1.34 -12.45 -10.40
N SER A 268 0.46 -13.19 -11.05
CA SER A 268 0.83 -14.27 -11.98
C SER A 268 1.46 -13.72 -13.24
N GLU A 269 0.89 -12.67 -13.83
CA GLU A 269 1.46 -12.01 -15.02
C GLU A 269 2.87 -11.46 -14.76
N ALA A 270 3.09 -10.85 -13.59
CA ALA A 270 4.41 -10.35 -13.22
C ALA A 270 5.44 -11.50 -13.07
N ARG A 271 5.05 -12.63 -12.46
CA ARG A 271 5.92 -13.81 -12.36
C ARG A 271 6.21 -14.44 -13.72
N HIS A 272 5.23 -14.48 -14.63
CA HIS A 272 5.43 -14.94 -16.00
C HIS A 272 6.39 -14.01 -16.75
N ALA A 273 6.20 -12.70 -16.69
CA ALA A 273 7.09 -11.74 -17.33
C ALA A 273 8.53 -11.87 -16.83
N LEU A 274 8.74 -12.06 -15.52
CA LEU A 274 10.07 -12.30 -14.96
C LEU A 274 10.67 -13.62 -15.45
N THR A 275 9.87 -14.68 -15.54
CA THR A 275 10.34 -15.99 -16.02
C THR A 275 10.74 -15.93 -17.50
N ASP A 276 9.93 -15.28 -18.34
CA ASP A 276 10.20 -15.10 -19.77
C ASP A 276 11.46 -14.27 -20.02
N ALA A 277 11.77 -13.32 -19.12
CA ALA A 277 12.99 -12.51 -19.17
C ALA A 277 14.23 -13.20 -18.54
N GLY A 278 14.11 -14.43 -18.06
CA GLY A 278 15.21 -15.19 -17.46
C GLY A 278 15.48 -14.87 -15.98
N TRP A 279 14.56 -14.12 -15.31
CA TRP A 279 14.62 -13.79 -13.88
C TRP A 279 13.77 -14.74 -13.00
N GLY A 280 13.31 -15.87 -13.54
CA GLY A 280 12.47 -16.83 -12.82
C GLY A 280 13.09 -17.34 -11.52
N GLN A 281 12.25 -17.73 -10.57
CA GLN A 281 12.69 -18.37 -9.32
C GLN A 281 13.38 -19.70 -9.64
N GLN A 282 14.63 -19.85 -9.20
CA GLN A 282 15.28 -21.14 -9.07
C GLN A 282 15.05 -21.66 -7.65
#